data_25ef2f5b24b3190c31ff32085002f6b0
#
_entry.id   25ef2f5b24b3190c31ff32085002f6b0
#
_cell.length_a   1.000
_cell.length_b   1.000
_cell.length_c   1.000
_cell.angle_alpha   90.00
_cell.angle_beta   90.00
_cell.angle_gamma   90.00
#
_symmetry.space_group_name_H-M   'P 1'
#
loop_
_entity.id
_entity.type
_entity.pdbx_description
1 polymer ?
#
loop_
_entity_poly.entity_id
_entity_poly.type
_entity_poly.pdbx_seq_one_letter_code
_entity_poly.pdbx_strand_id
1 'polypeptide(L)'
;PGCAEGTLIGGCLSMLRNLAGTPYFPDFTDKILLIEDIGERTYRIDSMLQQIRQQPGFNKLKGLVFGGFNGCIIRYEEDNTIDQIIDYFCGDLSIPTIKHFPWGHFEERRIVPLGIRGKLNADTCTLSF
;
A
#
# COMPACT_ATOMS: atom_id res chain seq x y z
N PRO A 1 -10.17 -4.08 -10.04
CA PRO A 1 -10.96 -3.17 -10.88
C PRO A 1 -11.82 -2.24 -10.03
N GLY A 2 -12.40 -1.20 -10.68
CA GLY A 2 -13.33 -0.27 -10.07
C GLY A 2 -12.73 1.06 -9.63
N CYS A 3 -13.60 1.93 -9.09
CA CYS A 3 -13.26 3.28 -8.68
C CYS A 3 -13.54 3.48 -7.18
N ALA A 4 -12.76 4.34 -6.55
CA ALA A 4 -12.97 4.75 -5.16
C ALA A 4 -12.62 6.21 -4.94
N GLU A 5 -13.26 6.83 -3.97
CA GLU A 5 -12.92 8.16 -3.49
C GLU A 5 -12.65 8.12 -1.98
N GLY A 6 -11.60 8.80 -1.56
CA GLY A 6 -11.22 8.83 -0.15
C GLY A 6 -10.10 9.82 0.13
N THR A 7 -9.81 10.04 1.39
CA THR A 7 -8.62 10.82 1.75
C THR A 7 -7.37 9.97 1.51
N LEU A 8 -6.39 10.55 0.81
CA LEU A 8 -5.11 9.90 0.52
C LEU A 8 -4.25 9.88 1.78
N ILE A 9 -3.86 8.68 2.20
CA ILE A 9 -2.91 8.47 3.31
C ILE A 9 -1.88 7.42 2.92
N GLY A 10 -0.79 7.35 3.62
CA GLY A 10 0.20 6.31 3.38
C GLY A 10 1.63 6.75 3.64
N GLY A 11 2.55 6.01 3.08
CA GLY A 11 3.98 6.21 3.23
C GLY A 11 4.76 4.91 3.09
N CYS A 12 5.99 4.94 3.56
CA CYS A 12 6.85 3.78 3.66
C CYS A 12 6.22 2.75 4.61
N LEU A 13 6.05 1.52 4.14
CA LEU A 13 5.37 0.45 4.87
C LEU A 13 6.04 0.16 6.22
N SER A 14 7.36 0.10 6.25
CA SER A 14 8.12 -0.14 7.48
C SER A 14 7.90 0.97 8.51
N MET A 15 7.79 2.23 8.08
CA MET A 15 7.50 3.36 8.96
C MET A 15 6.05 3.33 9.46
N LEU A 16 5.10 3.03 8.57
CA LEU A 16 3.70 2.90 8.93
C LEU A 16 3.50 1.75 9.94
N ARG A 17 4.13 0.62 9.69
CA ARG A 17 4.10 -0.54 10.59
C ARG A 17 4.64 -0.21 11.98
N ASN A 18 5.67 0.63 12.09
CA ASN A 18 6.23 1.03 13.39
C ASN A 18 5.25 1.84 14.26
N LEU A 19 4.23 2.43 13.66
CA LEU A 19 3.16 3.12 14.39
C LEU A 19 2.06 2.16 14.87
N ALA A 20 2.02 0.92 14.39
CA ALA A 20 0.97 -0.04 14.75
C ALA A 20 0.93 -0.28 16.26
N GLY A 21 -0.27 -0.20 16.86
CA GLY A 21 -0.46 -0.30 18.30
C GLY A 21 -0.18 0.98 19.09
N THR A 22 0.16 2.07 18.43
CA THR A 22 0.33 3.39 19.06
C THR A 22 -0.85 4.31 18.77
N PRO A 23 -1.08 5.37 19.56
CA PRO A 23 -2.14 6.36 19.29
C PRO A 23 -1.87 7.20 18.03
N TYR A 24 -0.70 7.09 17.42
CA TYR A 24 -0.31 7.81 16.21
C TYR A 24 -0.60 7.02 14.92
N PHE A 25 -1.09 5.78 15.04
CA PHE A 25 -1.49 5.00 13.87
C PHE A 25 -2.70 5.67 13.19
N PRO A 26 -2.67 5.86 11.85
CA PRO A 26 -3.77 6.53 11.17
C PRO A 26 -5.05 5.69 11.16
N ASP A 27 -6.21 6.35 11.30
CA ASP A 27 -7.50 5.71 11.05
C ASP A 27 -7.67 5.47 9.54
N PHE A 28 -7.94 4.24 9.17
CA PHE A 28 -8.13 3.80 7.79
C PHE A 28 -9.55 4.00 7.24
N THR A 29 -10.49 4.44 8.09
CA THR A 29 -11.89 4.63 7.69
C THR A 29 -11.99 5.66 6.56
N ASP A 30 -12.61 5.27 5.45
CA ASP A 30 -12.83 6.11 4.25
C ASP A 30 -11.54 6.66 3.60
N LYS A 31 -10.43 5.93 3.71
CA LYS A 31 -9.14 6.30 3.14
C LYS A 31 -8.79 5.49 1.89
N ILE A 32 -7.94 6.07 1.06
CA ILE A 32 -7.15 5.36 0.05
C ILE A 32 -5.73 5.28 0.60
N LEU A 33 -5.24 4.06 0.82
CA LEU A 33 -3.94 3.81 1.42
C LEU A 33 -2.89 3.60 0.33
N LEU A 34 -1.84 4.43 0.34
CA LEU A 34 -0.67 4.30 -0.52
C LEU A 34 0.48 3.69 0.27
N ILE A 35 1.08 2.62 -0.25
CA ILE A 35 2.16 1.86 0.40
C ILE A 35 3.33 1.70 -0.57
N GLU A 36 4.53 1.94 -0.08
CA GLU A 36 5.79 1.67 -0.77
C GLU A 36 6.86 1.27 0.25
N ASP A 37 7.99 0.72 -0.19
CA ASP A 37 9.15 0.49 0.69
C ASP A 37 10.44 0.40 -0.12
N ILE A 38 11.58 0.39 0.57
CA ILE A 38 12.90 0.29 -0.04
C ILE A 38 13.83 -0.62 0.78
N GLY A 39 14.57 -1.50 0.07
CA GLY A 39 15.69 -2.24 0.67
C GLY A 39 15.31 -3.34 1.66
N GLU A 40 14.04 -3.69 1.77
CA GLU A 40 13.57 -4.74 2.67
C GLU A 40 13.62 -6.14 2.04
N ARG A 41 13.58 -7.16 2.88
CA ARG A 41 13.39 -8.55 2.43
C ARG A 41 11.90 -8.81 2.17
N THR A 42 11.59 -9.62 1.16
CA THR A 42 10.20 -9.85 0.76
C THR A 42 9.36 -10.47 1.88
N TYR A 43 9.90 -11.41 2.66
CA TYR A 43 9.20 -11.99 3.81
C TYR A 43 8.85 -10.95 4.90
N ARG A 44 9.65 -9.87 5.02
CA ARG A 44 9.35 -8.77 5.95
C ARG A 44 8.22 -7.91 5.41
N ILE A 45 8.21 -7.65 4.10
CA ILE A 45 7.10 -6.95 3.44
C ILE A 45 5.80 -7.70 3.70
N ASP A 46 5.77 -9.02 3.48
CA ASP A 46 4.59 -9.85 3.77
C ASP A 46 4.14 -9.71 5.23
N SER A 47 5.06 -9.91 6.17
CA SER A 47 4.77 -9.77 7.60
C SER A 47 4.22 -8.38 7.97
N MET A 48 4.77 -7.31 7.40
CA MET A 48 4.32 -5.94 7.65
C MET A 48 2.94 -5.68 7.06
N LEU A 49 2.66 -6.17 5.86
CA LEU A 49 1.33 -6.07 5.24
C LEU A 49 0.27 -6.81 6.07
N GLN A 50 0.57 -8.03 6.54
CA GLN A 50 -0.33 -8.76 7.42
C GLN A 50 -0.60 -8.02 8.74
N GLN A 51 0.40 -7.35 9.29
CA GLN A 51 0.21 -6.54 10.50
C GLN A 51 -0.65 -5.30 10.24
N ILE A 52 -0.45 -4.61 9.11
CA ILE A 52 -1.29 -3.46 8.70
C ILE A 52 -2.74 -3.90 8.50
N ARG A 53 -2.95 -5.08 7.90
CA ARG A 53 -4.28 -5.65 7.68
C ARG A 53 -5.07 -5.88 8.97
N GLN A 54 -4.38 -6.13 10.09
CA GLN A 54 -5.00 -6.36 11.40
C GLN A 54 -5.32 -5.07 12.16
N GLN A 55 -4.95 -3.91 11.61
CA GLN A 55 -5.19 -2.64 12.30
C GLN A 55 -6.66 -2.21 12.20
N PRO A 56 -7.17 -1.50 13.23
CA PRO A 56 -8.52 -0.96 13.21
C PRO A 56 -8.83 -0.15 11.95
N GLY A 57 -9.99 -0.38 11.36
CA GLY A 57 -10.44 0.35 10.18
C GLY A 57 -9.91 -0.16 8.85
N PHE A 58 -9.03 -1.18 8.80
CA PHE A 58 -8.53 -1.72 7.54
C PHE A 58 -9.66 -2.18 6.60
N ASN A 59 -10.67 -2.83 7.13
CA ASN A 59 -11.85 -3.28 6.39
C ASN A 59 -12.77 -2.14 5.91
N LYS A 60 -12.47 -0.90 6.28
CA LYS A 60 -13.18 0.33 5.84
C LYS A 60 -12.37 1.15 4.84
N LEU A 61 -11.21 0.66 4.41
CA LEU A 61 -10.46 1.26 3.32
C LEU A 61 -11.32 1.30 2.06
N LYS A 62 -11.16 2.39 1.30
CA LYS A 62 -11.83 2.57 0.00
C LYS A 62 -10.99 2.07 -1.17
N GLY A 63 -9.68 2.06 -1.03
CA GLY A 63 -8.78 1.59 -2.07
C GLY A 63 -7.34 1.46 -1.59
N LEU A 64 -6.55 0.75 -2.40
CA LEU A 64 -5.13 0.52 -2.16
C LEU A 64 -4.30 0.94 -3.38
N VAL A 65 -3.14 1.52 -3.12
CA VAL A 65 -2.15 1.86 -4.13
C VAL A 65 -0.79 1.35 -3.66
N PHE A 66 -0.24 0.39 -4.38
CA PHE A 66 1.12 -0.08 -4.16
C PHE A 66 2.06 0.68 -5.09
N GLY A 67 2.98 1.43 -4.50
CA GLY A 67 4.05 2.14 -5.17
C GLY A 67 5.26 1.25 -5.47
N GLY A 68 6.45 1.83 -5.47
CA GLY A 68 7.70 1.10 -5.66
C GLY A 68 8.12 0.30 -4.42
N PHE A 69 8.70 -0.88 -4.67
CA PHE A 69 9.39 -1.70 -3.66
C PHE A 69 10.83 -1.90 -4.11
N ASN A 70 11.53 -0.77 -4.27
CA ASN A 70 12.86 -0.75 -4.86
C ASN A 70 13.89 -1.43 -3.94
N GLY A 71 14.71 -2.33 -4.51
CA GLY A 71 15.69 -3.08 -3.74
C GLY A 71 15.11 -4.05 -2.71
N CYS A 72 13.79 -4.29 -2.73
CA CYS A 72 13.15 -5.32 -1.93
C CYS A 72 13.37 -6.67 -2.60
N ILE A 73 14.17 -7.53 -1.97
CA ILE A 73 14.67 -8.75 -2.60
C ILE A 73 14.31 -10.00 -1.80
N ILE A 74 14.14 -11.12 -2.50
CA ILE A 74 14.02 -12.44 -1.89
C ILE A 74 15.30 -12.79 -1.11
N ARG A 75 15.16 -13.56 -0.05
CA ARG A 75 16.28 -14.06 0.74
C ARG A 75 16.63 -15.51 0.39
N TYR A 76 15.61 -16.31 0.19
CA TYR A 76 15.68 -17.73 -0.16
C TYR A 76 14.89 -17.99 -1.44
N GLU A 77 15.24 -19.05 -2.18
CA GLU A 77 14.55 -19.38 -3.45
C GLU A 77 13.05 -19.63 -3.29
N GLU A 78 12.63 -20.12 -2.12
CA GLU A 78 11.24 -20.39 -1.77
C GLU A 78 10.46 -19.14 -1.32
N ASP A 79 11.13 -18.00 -1.10
CA ASP A 79 10.46 -16.74 -0.74
C ASP A 79 9.62 -16.23 -1.92
N ASN A 80 8.43 -15.73 -1.61
CA ASN A 80 7.58 -15.07 -2.60
C ASN A 80 8.19 -13.76 -3.09
N THR A 81 7.97 -13.45 -4.35
CA THR A 81 8.25 -12.12 -4.91
C THR A 81 7.28 -11.08 -4.36
N ILE A 82 7.61 -9.78 -4.53
CA ILE A 82 6.71 -8.68 -4.13
C ILE A 82 5.35 -8.81 -4.81
N ASP A 83 5.31 -9.13 -6.09
CA ASP A 83 4.05 -9.28 -6.82
C ASP A 83 3.19 -10.43 -6.29
N GLN A 84 3.80 -11.57 -5.98
CA GLN A 84 3.09 -12.70 -5.38
C GLN A 84 2.54 -12.34 -4.00
N ILE A 85 3.31 -11.61 -3.19
CA ILE A 85 2.89 -11.15 -1.86
C ILE A 85 1.70 -10.20 -1.98
N ILE A 86 1.77 -9.20 -2.88
CA ILE A 86 0.69 -8.25 -3.11
C ILE A 86 -0.55 -8.95 -3.63
N ASP A 87 -0.41 -9.90 -4.56
CA ASP A 87 -1.53 -10.67 -5.10
C ASP A 87 -2.22 -11.51 -4.03
N TYR A 88 -1.44 -12.18 -3.19
CA TYR A 88 -1.97 -12.93 -2.04
C TYR A 88 -2.66 -12.00 -1.04
N PHE A 89 -2.03 -10.88 -0.69
CA PHE A 89 -2.58 -9.89 0.24
C PHE A 89 -3.91 -9.31 -0.24
N CYS A 90 -4.06 -9.09 -1.55
CA CYS A 90 -5.26 -8.51 -2.15
C CYS A 90 -6.32 -9.54 -2.53
N GLY A 91 -6.02 -10.85 -2.48
CA GLY A 91 -6.82 -11.91 -3.08
C GLY A 91 -8.27 -12.00 -2.61
N ASP A 92 -8.56 -11.58 -1.38
CA ASP A 92 -9.89 -11.57 -0.77
C ASP A 92 -10.43 -10.15 -0.55
N LEU A 93 -9.71 -9.11 -1.02
CA LEU A 93 -10.15 -7.72 -0.89
C LEU A 93 -11.02 -7.31 -2.09
N SER A 94 -12.21 -6.80 -1.81
CA SER A 94 -13.14 -6.30 -2.84
C SER A 94 -13.04 -4.77 -3.02
N ILE A 95 -11.85 -4.19 -2.86
CA ILE A 95 -11.61 -2.75 -3.02
C ILE A 95 -10.72 -2.47 -4.22
N PRO A 96 -10.92 -1.35 -4.93
CA PRO A 96 -10.05 -0.95 -6.04
C PRO A 96 -8.59 -0.88 -5.62
N THR A 97 -7.71 -1.56 -6.39
CA THR A 97 -6.28 -1.64 -6.09
C THR A 97 -5.45 -1.36 -7.34
N ILE A 98 -4.44 -0.50 -7.21
CA ILE A 98 -3.42 -0.25 -8.23
C ILE A 98 -2.09 -0.82 -7.71
N LYS A 99 -1.36 -1.52 -8.58
CA LYS A 99 0.02 -1.97 -8.35
C LYS A 99 0.98 -1.19 -9.24
N HIS A 100 2.24 -1.13 -8.84
CA HIS A 100 3.33 -0.48 -9.59
C HIS A 100 3.07 1.00 -9.90
N PHE A 101 2.34 1.69 -9.03
CA PHE A 101 2.12 3.12 -9.18
C PHE A 101 3.48 3.86 -9.03
N PRO A 102 3.83 4.81 -9.92
CA PRO A 102 5.13 5.47 -9.91
C PRO A 102 5.26 6.46 -8.74
N TRP A 103 5.34 5.95 -7.53
CA TRP A 103 5.43 6.68 -6.26
C TRP A 103 6.29 5.91 -5.27
N GLY A 104 7.08 6.62 -4.46
CA GLY A 104 7.97 6.04 -3.46
C GLY A 104 9.45 6.29 -3.74
N HIS A 105 10.33 5.39 -3.28
CA HIS A 105 11.79 5.50 -3.36
C HIS A 105 12.34 4.97 -4.70
N PHE A 106 12.18 5.70 -5.79
CA PHE A 106 12.83 5.42 -7.08
C PHE A 106 12.93 6.69 -7.96
N GLU A 107 13.68 6.63 -9.07
CA GLU A 107 14.06 7.81 -9.84
C GLU A 107 12.87 8.56 -10.47
N GLU A 108 12.02 7.85 -11.19
CA GLU A 108 10.85 8.41 -11.87
C GLU A 108 9.60 8.38 -10.97
N ARG A 109 9.62 9.17 -9.90
CA ARG A 109 8.50 9.22 -8.95
C ARG A 109 7.57 10.40 -9.21
N ARG A 110 6.29 10.16 -9.01
CA ARG A 110 5.27 11.22 -9.00
C ARG A 110 5.11 11.78 -7.59
N ILE A 111 4.74 13.05 -7.52
CA ILE A 111 4.35 13.69 -6.25
C ILE A 111 2.88 13.41 -6.02
N VAL A 112 2.57 12.88 -4.84
CA VAL A 112 1.18 12.64 -4.40
C VAL A 112 0.95 13.41 -3.11
N PRO A 113 -0.01 14.33 -3.07
CA PRO A 113 -0.35 15.05 -1.84
C PRO A 113 -1.14 14.13 -0.91
N LEU A 114 -0.63 13.89 0.30
CA LEU A 114 -1.35 13.15 1.34
C LEU A 114 -2.22 14.10 2.17
N GLY A 115 -3.29 13.55 2.77
CA GLY A 115 -4.21 14.32 3.61
C GLY A 115 -5.36 14.99 2.85
N ILE A 116 -5.38 14.94 1.53
CA ILE A 116 -6.48 15.50 0.71
C ILE A 116 -7.35 14.40 0.12
N ARG A 117 -8.54 14.76 -0.37
CA ARG A 117 -9.38 13.81 -1.10
C ARG A 117 -8.79 13.52 -2.48
N GLY A 118 -8.82 12.25 -2.83
CA GLY A 118 -8.42 11.75 -4.14
C GLY A 118 -9.42 10.75 -4.68
N LYS A 119 -9.27 10.47 -5.97
CA LYS A 119 -10.06 9.49 -6.71
C LYS A 119 -9.13 8.49 -7.36
N LEU A 120 -9.34 7.23 -7.02
CA LEU A 120 -8.64 6.09 -7.60
C LEU A 120 -9.53 5.43 -8.65
N ASN A 121 -8.96 5.16 -9.82
CA ASN A 121 -9.56 4.33 -10.85
C ASN A 121 -8.59 3.18 -11.17
N ALA A 122 -8.93 1.99 -10.69
CA ALA A 122 -8.09 0.80 -10.89
C ALA A 122 -8.17 0.23 -12.32
N ASP A 123 -9.22 0.55 -13.07
CA ASP A 123 -9.38 0.08 -14.44
C ASP A 123 -8.44 0.82 -15.41
N THR A 124 -8.17 2.09 -15.13
CA THR A 124 -7.26 2.94 -15.91
C THR A 124 -5.91 3.19 -15.22
N CYS A 125 -5.68 2.58 -14.06
CA CYS A 125 -4.48 2.78 -13.23
C CYS A 125 -4.19 4.26 -12.95
N THR A 126 -5.22 5.04 -12.62
CA THR A 126 -5.09 6.49 -12.37
C THR A 126 -5.43 6.87 -10.94
N LEU A 127 -4.71 7.84 -10.42
CA LEU A 127 -4.98 8.54 -9.16
C LEU A 127 -5.04 10.04 -9.45
N SER A 128 -6.16 10.66 -9.14
CA SER A 128 -6.38 12.11 -9.32
C SER A 128 -6.78 12.76 -8.00
N PHE A 129 -6.48 14.04 -7.85
CA PHE A 129 -6.71 14.84 -6.64
C PHE A 129 -6.83 16.32 -6.97
#